data_baa342af42ea6c5e3dc1db31a2252dfe
#
_entry.id   baa342af42ea6c5e3dc1db31a2252dfe
#
_cell.length_a   1.000
_cell.length_b   1.000
_cell.length_c   1.000
_cell.angle_alpha   90.00
_cell.angle_beta   90.00
_cell.angle_gamma   90.00
#
_symmetry.space_group_name_H-M   'P 1'
#
loop_
_entity.id
_entity.type
_entity.pdbx_description
1 polymer ?
#
loop_
_entity_poly.entity_id
_entity_poly.type
_entity_poly.pdbx_seq_one_letter_code
_entity_poly.pdbx_strand_id
1 'polypeptide(L)'
;MKAMNLWVAGLVSLPFAAQAQTEISWWHAMTGANSEVVEKIAADFNASQSDYVVQPVFKGTYPETLNAGIAAFRAGQAPDIMQVFDVGTGVMMGAQGAIKPVAEVLTEAGFTFDKSQYLPGIVGYYSSPEGEMLSFPYNSSSPILYYNKDIFEKAGLDVNTPPKTWAEVWAAARQIKSSGAATCGYTSTWLTWIHTENFAAWNNVSW
;
A
#
# COMPACT_ATOMS: atom_id res chain seq x y z
N MET A 1 -50.73 1.42 -67.66
CA MET A 1 -49.69 0.69 -66.90
C MET A 1 -48.83 1.71 -66.18
N LYS A 2 -49.04 1.85 -64.85
CA LYS A 2 -48.28 2.83 -64.05
C LYS A 2 -47.12 2.08 -63.35
N ALA A 3 -45.90 2.47 -63.62
CA ALA A 3 -44.71 1.93 -62.98
C ALA A 3 -44.57 2.50 -61.59
N MET A 4 -44.48 1.63 -60.61
CA MET A 4 -44.31 1.97 -59.20
C MET A 4 -42.82 1.86 -58.87
N ASN A 5 -42.16 3.02 -58.63
CA ASN A 5 -40.76 3.07 -58.22
C ASN A 5 -40.66 2.76 -56.70
N LEU A 6 -40.08 1.61 -56.37
CA LEU A 6 -39.69 1.28 -55.00
C LEU A 6 -38.33 1.95 -54.69
N TRP A 7 -38.35 2.89 -53.72
CA TRP A 7 -37.13 3.41 -53.12
C TRP A 7 -36.72 2.46 -51.98
N VAL A 8 -35.62 1.75 -52.15
CA VAL A 8 -34.99 0.99 -51.06
C VAL A 8 -34.07 1.93 -50.31
N ALA A 9 -34.48 2.35 -49.11
CA ALA A 9 -33.63 3.10 -48.19
C ALA A 9 -32.61 2.15 -47.57
N GLY A 10 -31.36 2.19 -48.01
CA GLY A 10 -30.26 1.47 -47.38
C GLY A 10 -29.92 2.07 -46.01
N LEU A 11 -30.16 1.33 -44.91
CA LEU A 11 -29.60 1.69 -43.60
C LEU A 11 -28.09 1.49 -43.64
N VAL A 12 -27.34 2.60 -43.65
CA VAL A 12 -25.89 2.61 -43.42
C VAL A 12 -25.66 2.48 -41.91
N SER A 13 -25.38 1.29 -41.45
CA SER A 13 -24.89 1.07 -40.08
C SER A 13 -23.44 1.56 -40.02
N LEU A 14 -23.23 2.72 -39.40
CA LEU A 14 -21.90 3.19 -39.03
C LEU A 14 -21.34 2.26 -37.93
N PRO A 15 -20.16 1.67 -38.10
CA PRO A 15 -19.52 0.93 -37.01
C PRO A 15 -19.19 1.92 -35.90
N PHE A 16 -19.79 1.79 -34.74
CA PHE A 16 -19.28 2.39 -33.51
C PHE A 16 -17.93 1.72 -33.26
N ALA A 17 -16.84 2.44 -33.50
CA ALA A 17 -15.55 2.02 -32.99
C ALA A 17 -15.65 2.03 -31.47
N ALA A 18 -15.74 0.87 -30.86
CA ALA A 18 -15.54 0.74 -29.42
C ALA A 18 -14.11 1.21 -29.15
N GLN A 19 -13.98 2.33 -28.49
CA GLN A 19 -12.68 2.83 -28.06
C GLN A 19 -12.16 1.87 -27.01
N ALA A 20 -11.01 1.21 -27.26
CA ALA A 20 -10.41 0.31 -26.31
C ALA A 20 -10.02 1.10 -25.06
N GLN A 21 -10.41 0.61 -23.88
CA GLN A 21 -10.01 1.21 -22.61
C GLN A 21 -8.49 1.17 -22.48
N THR A 22 -7.91 2.21 -21.89
CA THR A 22 -6.49 2.23 -21.54
C THR A 22 -6.27 1.40 -20.28
N GLU A 23 -5.43 0.38 -20.37
CA GLU A 23 -5.06 -0.44 -19.21
C GLU A 23 -4.02 0.30 -18.35
N ILE A 24 -4.23 0.25 -17.02
CA ILE A 24 -3.33 0.78 -16.00
C ILE A 24 -2.95 -0.37 -15.07
N SER A 25 -1.71 -0.79 -15.10
CA SER A 25 -1.19 -1.85 -14.23
C SER A 25 -0.86 -1.31 -12.84
N TRP A 26 -1.44 -1.92 -11.81
CA TRP A 26 -1.17 -1.57 -10.40
C TRP A 26 -0.55 -2.74 -9.66
N TRP A 27 0.76 -2.67 -9.40
CA TRP A 27 1.48 -3.73 -8.68
C TRP A 27 1.44 -3.50 -7.18
N HIS A 28 1.10 -4.56 -6.44
CA HIS A 28 0.92 -4.50 -4.99
C HIS A 28 1.42 -5.77 -4.29
N ALA A 29 1.62 -5.66 -2.96
CA ALA A 29 2.06 -6.72 -2.07
C ALA A 29 0.99 -7.10 -1.02
N MET A 30 -0.26 -6.67 -1.19
CA MET A 30 -1.33 -6.91 -0.23
C MET A 30 -1.83 -8.35 -0.30
N THR A 31 -2.04 -8.96 0.87
CA THR A 31 -2.55 -10.33 1.03
C THR A 31 -3.78 -10.37 1.94
N GLY A 32 -4.50 -11.50 1.93
CA GLY A 32 -5.68 -11.69 2.78
C GLY A 32 -6.75 -10.62 2.56
N ALA A 33 -7.37 -10.14 3.62
CA ALA A 33 -8.42 -9.13 3.55
C ALA A 33 -7.98 -7.82 2.87
N ASN A 34 -6.70 -7.45 2.98
CA ASN A 34 -6.19 -6.26 2.32
C ASN A 34 -6.13 -6.42 0.78
N SER A 35 -5.91 -7.65 0.28
CA SER A 35 -5.99 -7.92 -1.16
C SER A 35 -7.40 -7.71 -1.68
N GLU A 36 -8.42 -8.15 -0.94
CA GLU A 36 -9.83 -7.93 -1.30
C GLU A 36 -10.18 -6.43 -1.37
N VAL A 37 -9.59 -5.62 -0.48
CA VAL A 37 -9.75 -4.16 -0.51
C VAL A 37 -9.13 -3.56 -1.77
N VAL A 38 -7.94 -4.02 -2.18
CA VAL A 38 -7.28 -3.57 -3.42
C VAL A 38 -8.15 -3.88 -4.64
N GLU A 39 -8.63 -5.13 -4.75
CA GLU A 39 -9.52 -5.54 -5.83
C GLU A 39 -10.80 -4.70 -5.87
N LYS A 40 -11.38 -4.43 -4.69
CA LYS A 40 -12.59 -3.60 -4.59
C LYS A 40 -12.32 -2.16 -5.04
N ILE A 41 -11.22 -1.54 -4.64
CA ILE A 41 -10.86 -0.17 -5.05
C ILE A 41 -10.74 -0.10 -6.57
N ALA A 42 -10.04 -1.06 -7.19
CA ALA A 42 -9.89 -1.12 -8.64
C ALA A 42 -11.25 -1.34 -9.33
N ALA A 43 -12.07 -2.26 -8.82
CA ALA A 43 -13.40 -2.52 -9.37
C ALA A 43 -14.34 -1.30 -9.29
N ASP A 44 -14.35 -0.60 -8.15
CA ASP A 44 -15.15 0.61 -7.96
C ASP A 44 -14.71 1.72 -8.93
N PHE A 45 -13.40 1.92 -9.11
CA PHE A 45 -12.88 2.86 -10.09
C PHE A 45 -13.28 2.47 -11.51
N ASN A 46 -13.07 1.21 -11.89
CA ASN A 46 -13.40 0.71 -13.23
C ASN A 46 -14.90 0.83 -13.54
N ALA A 47 -15.76 0.69 -12.53
CA ALA A 47 -17.20 0.86 -12.68
C ALA A 47 -17.63 2.34 -12.79
N SER A 48 -16.80 3.29 -12.37
CA SER A 48 -17.12 4.71 -12.32
C SER A 48 -16.94 5.45 -13.65
N GLN A 49 -16.20 4.87 -14.60
CA GLN A 49 -15.87 5.47 -15.89
C GLN A 49 -15.58 4.36 -16.93
N SER A 50 -15.38 4.73 -18.22
CA SER A 50 -15.18 3.81 -19.32
C SER A 50 -13.86 3.98 -20.09
N ASP A 51 -13.03 4.94 -19.72
CA ASP A 51 -11.83 5.31 -20.50
C ASP A 51 -10.62 4.49 -20.08
N TYR A 52 -10.58 4.08 -18.81
CA TYR A 52 -9.47 3.36 -18.21
C TYR A 52 -9.92 2.08 -17.51
N VAL A 53 -9.02 1.10 -17.43
CA VAL A 53 -9.20 -0.08 -16.60
C VAL A 53 -7.95 -0.30 -15.74
N VAL A 54 -8.09 -0.17 -14.42
CA VAL A 54 -7.03 -0.49 -13.46
C VAL A 54 -7.01 -1.98 -13.22
N GLN A 55 -5.84 -2.60 -13.41
CA GLN A 55 -5.59 -4.01 -13.19
C GLN A 55 -4.65 -4.21 -12.00
N PRO A 56 -5.15 -4.60 -10.81
CA PRO A 56 -4.30 -4.95 -9.69
C PRO A 56 -3.54 -6.23 -9.98
N VAL A 57 -2.24 -6.23 -9.70
CA VAL A 57 -1.36 -7.38 -9.91
C VAL A 57 -0.56 -7.64 -8.64
N PHE A 58 -0.86 -8.73 -7.95
CA PHE A 58 -0.09 -9.18 -6.81
C PHE A 58 1.30 -9.65 -7.23
N LYS A 59 2.36 -9.12 -6.63
CA LYS A 59 3.76 -9.39 -6.96
C LYS A 59 4.55 -10.10 -5.85
N GLY A 60 3.86 -10.66 -4.86
CA GLY A 60 4.49 -11.32 -3.73
C GLY A 60 4.64 -10.40 -2.52
N THR A 61 5.65 -10.65 -1.71
CA THR A 61 5.99 -9.84 -0.53
C THR A 61 6.47 -8.43 -0.93
N TYR A 62 6.57 -7.52 0.04
CA TYR A 62 7.10 -6.18 -0.20
C TYR A 62 8.48 -6.17 -0.89
N PRO A 63 9.49 -6.96 -0.42
CA PRO A 63 10.77 -7.05 -1.10
C PRO A 63 10.67 -7.63 -2.52
N GLU A 64 9.83 -8.64 -2.73
CA GLU A 64 9.63 -9.24 -4.06
C GLU A 64 9.00 -8.23 -5.02
N THR A 65 7.98 -7.50 -4.57
CA THR A 65 7.33 -6.44 -5.38
C THR A 65 8.32 -5.35 -5.76
N LEU A 66 9.14 -4.88 -4.81
CA LEU A 66 10.17 -3.87 -5.08
C LEU A 66 11.21 -4.37 -6.08
N ASN A 67 11.74 -5.57 -5.87
CA ASN A 67 12.73 -6.17 -6.77
C ASN A 67 12.17 -6.40 -8.18
N ALA A 68 10.92 -6.85 -8.28
CA ALA A 68 10.22 -7.00 -9.55
C ALA A 68 10.07 -5.65 -10.27
N GLY A 69 9.72 -4.58 -9.55
CA GLY A 69 9.60 -3.24 -10.09
C GLY A 69 10.93 -2.69 -10.62
N ILE A 70 12.01 -2.86 -9.87
CA ILE A 70 13.37 -2.47 -10.29
C ILE A 70 13.78 -3.22 -11.57
N ALA A 71 13.53 -4.52 -11.63
CA ALA A 71 13.84 -5.33 -12.80
C ALA A 71 13.01 -4.92 -14.02
N ALA A 72 11.71 -4.68 -13.83
CA ALA A 72 10.81 -4.24 -14.89
C ALA A 72 11.18 -2.84 -15.42
N PHE A 73 11.52 -1.91 -14.52
CA PHE A 73 12.00 -0.58 -14.94
C PHE A 73 13.24 -0.67 -15.82
N ARG A 74 14.24 -1.47 -15.42
CA ARG A 74 15.44 -1.69 -16.23
C ARG A 74 15.18 -2.34 -17.58
N ALA A 75 14.11 -3.12 -17.67
CA ALA A 75 13.66 -3.77 -18.92
C ALA A 75 12.76 -2.87 -19.78
N GLY A 76 12.42 -1.65 -19.34
CA GLY A 76 11.45 -0.79 -20.01
C GLY A 76 10.01 -1.30 -19.94
N GLN A 77 9.67 -2.07 -18.91
CA GLN A 77 8.36 -2.71 -18.70
C GLN A 77 7.82 -2.43 -17.29
N ALA A 78 8.12 -1.25 -16.75
CA ALA A 78 7.63 -0.84 -15.44
C ALA A 78 6.10 -0.79 -15.41
N PRO A 79 5.46 -1.06 -14.24
CA PRO A 79 4.04 -0.82 -14.07
C PRO A 79 3.73 0.68 -14.06
N ASP A 80 2.46 1.03 -14.26
CA ASP A 80 2.00 2.41 -14.17
C ASP A 80 1.92 2.87 -12.70
N ILE A 81 1.48 1.98 -11.80
CA ILE A 81 1.41 2.23 -10.37
C ILE A 81 2.08 1.08 -9.62
N MET A 82 2.89 1.40 -8.63
CA MET A 82 3.52 0.40 -7.77
C MET A 82 3.44 0.79 -6.30
N GLN A 83 3.00 -0.15 -5.47
CA GLN A 83 3.10 -0.02 -4.02
C GLN A 83 4.56 -0.23 -3.58
N VAL A 84 5.05 0.70 -2.76
CA VAL A 84 6.38 0.64 -2.15
C VAL A 84 6.23 0.66 -0.63
N PHE A 85 6.96 -0.20 0.07
CA PHE A 85 6.98 -0.25 1.52
C PHE A 85 8.06 0.70 2.08
N ASP A 86 8.02 0.97 3.38
CA ASP A 86 8.86 1.91 4.10
C ASP A 86 10.36 1.77 3.78
N VAL A 87 10.93 0.57 3.94
CA VAL A 87 12.35 0.30 3.66
C VAL A 87 12.71 0.54 2.19
N GLY A 88 11.77 0.33 1.27
CA GLY A 88 11.93 0.59 -0.15
C GLY A 88 11.84 2.07 -0.55
N THR A 89 11.27 2.90 0.30
CA THR A 89 11.00 4.31 0.00
C THR A 89 12.27 5.09 -0.34
N GLY A 90 13.33 4.97 0.47
CA GLY A 90 14.61 5.64 0.22
C GLY A 90 15.25 5.23 -1.11
N VAL A 91 15.15 3.95 -1.49
CA VAL A 91 15.63 3.44 -2.79
C VAL A 91 14.86 4.08 -3.94
N MET A 92 13.53 4.16 -3.81
CA MET A 92 12.67 4.73 -4.85
C MET A 92 12.83 6.25 -4.97
N MET A 93 12.94 6.96 -3.85
CA MET A 93 13.19 8.42 -3.84
C MET A 93 14.54 8.78 -4.46
N GLY A 94 15.55 7.94 -4.28
CA GLY A 94 16.88 8.12 -4.90
C GLY A 94 16.96 7.69 -6.37
N ALA A 95 15.95 7.01 -6.89
CA ALA A 95 15.93 6.47 -8.25
C ALA A 95 15.47 7.52 -9.26
N GLN A 96 16.35 8.44 -9.64
CA GLN A 96 16.03 9.51 -10.59
C GLN A 96 15.50 8.95 -11.91
N GLY A 97 14.36 9.50 -12.34
CA GLY A 97 13.67 9.11 -13.57
C GLY A 97 12.92 7.78 -13.51
N ALA A 98 12.95 7.06 -12.38
CA ALA A 98 12.20 5.82 -12.22
C ALA A 98 10.78 6.06 -11.69
N ILE A 99 10.57 7.17 -11.00
CA ILE A 99 9.25 7.59 -10.51
C ILE A 99 8.92 8.98 -11.04
N LYS A 100 7.62 9.23 -11.21
CA LYS A 100 7.10 10.58 -11.44
C LYS A 100 6.47 11.06 -10.14
N PRO A 101 6.92 12.19 -9.55
CA PRO A 101 6.34 12.72 -8.33
C PRO A 101 4.84 12.94 -8.47
N VAL A 102 4.07 12.52 -7.47
CA VAL A 102 2.61 12.65 -7.53
C VAL A 102 2.15 14.11 -7.57
N ALA A 103 2.90 15.03 -6.97
CA ALA A 103 2.65 16.46 -7.06
C ALA A 103 2.75 16.97 -8.49
N GLU A 104 3.72 16.46 -9.27
CA GLU A 104 3.89 16.79 -10.70
C GLU A 104 2.72 16.23 -11.53
N VAL A 105 2.37 14.94 -11.31
CA VAL A 105 1.23 14.29 -11.99
C VAL A 105 -0.06 15.07 -11.77
N LEU A 106 -0.34 15.49 -10.54
CA LEU A 106 -1.54 16.25 -10.22
C LEU A 106 -1.53 17.63 -10.90
N THR A 107 -0.40 18.32 -10.87
CA THR A 107 -0.24 19.64 -11.48
C THR A 107 -0.47 19.57 -13.00
N GLU A 108 0.10 18.60 -13.68
CA GLU A 108 -0.11 18.38 -15.11
C GLU A 108 -1.57 18.06 -15.46
N ALA A 109 -2.24 17.32 -14.57
CA ALA A 109 -3.66 17.00 -14.72
C ALA A 109 -4.60 18.15 -14.31
N GLY A 110 -4.07 19.29 -13.86
CA GLY A 110 -4.85 20.46 -13.45
C GLY A 110 -5.50 20.33 -12.08
N PHE A 111 -5.05 19.37 -11.25
CA PHE A 111 -5.54 19.18 -9.87
C PHE A 111 -4.62 19.87 -8.87
N THR A 112 -5.23 20.34 -7.77
CA THR A 112 -4.49 20.83 -6.60
C THR A 112 -4.58 19.79 -5.50
N PHE A 113 -3.43 19.37 -4.98
CA PHE A 113 -3.40 18.47 -3.83
C PHE A 113 -3.58 19.24 -2.53
N ASP A 114 -4.64 18.93 -1.80
CA ASP A 114 -4.90 19.53 -0.48
C ASP A 114 -4.26 18.65 0.62
N LYS A 115 -3.08 19.04 1.06
CA LYS A 115 -2.33 18.36 2.13
C LYS A 115 -3.07 18.35 3.47
N SER A 116 -4.02 19.27 3.70
CA SER A 116 -4.75 19.37 4.96
C SER A 116 -5.72 18.20 5.20
N GLN A 117 -6.05 17.45 4.16
CA GLN A 117 -6.88 16.24 4.24
C GLN A 117 -6.14 15.04 4.85
N TYR A 118 -4.83 15.15 5.06
CA TYR A 118 -3.99 14.07 5.56
C TYR A 118 -3.35 14.46 6.89
N LEU A 119 -3.01 13.46 7.71
CA LEU A 119 -2.25 13.68 8.93
C LEU A 119 -0.86 14.23 8.59
N PRO A 120 -0.39 15.31 9.25
CA PRO A 120 0.89 15.95 8.91
C PRO A 120 2.10 15.01 8.91
N GLY A 121 2.18 14.08 9.86
CA GLY A 121 3.25 13.07 9.92
C GLY A 121 3.24 12.12 8.73
N ILE A 122 2.05 11.80 8.20
CA ILE A 122 1.91 10.96 7.01
C ILE A 122 2.39 11.74 5.78
N VAL A 123 1.93 12.96 5.59
CA VAL A 123 2.36 13.80 4.45
C VAL A 123 3.87 14.00 4.45
N GLY A 124 4.46 14.29 5.61
CA GLY A 124 5.90 14.47 5.75
C GLY A 124 6.70 13.25 5.30
N TYR A 125 6.25 12.05 5.66
CA TYR A 125 6.90 10.80 5.25
C TYR A 125 6.92 10.59 3.73
N TYR A 126 5.86 10.97 3.02
CA TYR A 126 5.72 10.80 1.57
C TYR A 126 6.22 12.00 0.75
N SER A 127 6.85 12.97 1.39
CA SER A 127 7.37 14.19 0.74
C SER A 127 8.89 14.24 0.75
N SER A 128 9.47 14.95 -0.21
CA SER A 128 10.90 15.32 -0.21
C SER A 128 11.21 16.26 0.96
N PRO A 129 12.51 16.48 1.29
CA PRO A 129 12.92 17.48 2.27
C PRO A 129 12.42 18.89 1.95
N GLU A 130 12.22 19.21 0.68
CA GLU A 130 11.68 20.49 0.21
C GLU A 130 10.15 20.56 0.32
N GLY A 131 9.51 19.46 0.72
CA GLY A 131 8.07 19.37 0.93
C GLY A 131 7.25 19.04 -0.33
N GLU A 132 7.91 18.59 -1.39
CA GLU A 132 7.24 18.08 -2.59
C GLU A 132 6.70 16.66 -2.33
N MET A 133 5.44 16.41 -2.65
CA MET A 133 4.84 15.10 -2.49
C MET A 133 5.27 14.16 -3.62
N LEU A 134 6.06 13.14 -3.25
CA LEU A 134 6.64 12.19 -4.20
C LEU A 134 5.73 10.99 -4.46
N SER A 135 4.93 10.59 -3.48
CA SER A 135 4.00 9.47 -3.60
C SER A 135 2.73 9.73 -2.79
N PHE A 136 1.63 9.04 -3.15
CA PHE A 136 0.41 9.06 -2.35
C PHE A 136 0.54 8.16 -1.12
N PRO A 137 0.05 8.61 0.05
CA PRO A 137 -0.19 7.73 1.17
C PRO A 137 -1.20 6.64 0.79
N TYR A 138 -0.82 5.39 0.96
CA TYR A 138 -1.69 4.25 0.65
C TYR A 138 -2.22 3.59 1.92
N ASN A 139 -1.32 3.13 2.77
CA ASN A 139 -1.63 2.62 4.11
C ASN A 139 -0.51 3.01 5.08
N SER A 140 -0.82 2.98 6.37
CA SER A 140 0.16 3.21 7.41
C SER A 140 -0.05 2.20 8.52
N SER A 141 1.02 1.53 8.92
CA SER A 141 1.01 0.55 10.00
C SER A 141 1.52 1.18 11.30
N SER A 142 1.10 0.62 12.42
CA SER A 142 1.63 0.97 13.74
C SER A 142 2.03 -0.29 14.48
N PRO A 143 3.20 -0.34 15.16
CA PRO A 143 3.55 -1.44 16.03
C PRO A 143 2.56 -1.55 17.19
N ILE A 144 2.05 -2.75 17.44
CA ILE A 144 1.18 -3.03 18.58
C ILE A 144 1.61 -4.32 19.26
N LEU A 145 1.33 -4.45 20.54
CA LEU A 145 1.57 -5.66 21.32
C LEU A 145 0.29 -6.49 21.36
N TYR A 146 0.33 -7.66 20.77
CA TYR A 146 -0.65 -8.71 21.02
C TYR A 146 -0.21 -9.57 22.21
N TYR A 147 -1.13 -9.95 23.08
CA TYR A 147 -0.86 -10.90 24.15
C TYR A 147 -1.94 -11.97 24.22
N ASN A 148 -1.53 -13.18 24.53
CA ASN A 148 -2.44 -14.31 24.69
C ASN A 148 -2.96 -14.34 26.13
N LYS A 149 -4.25 -14.12 26.33
CA LYS A 149 -4.89 -14.06 27.65
C LYS A 149 -4.82 -15.39 28.39
N ASP A 150 -4.96 -16.53 27.69
CA ASP A 150 -4.91 -17.85 28.30
C ASP A 150 -3.49 -18.17 28.82
N ILE A 151 -2.46 -17.73 28.10
CA ILE A 151 -1.07 -17.86 28.54
C ILE A 151 -0.80 -16.95 29.74
N PHE A 152 -1.34 -15.73 29.74
CA PHE A 152 -1.24 -14.81 30.89
C PHE A 152 -1.85 -15.43 32.14
N GLU A 153 -3.08 -15.96 32.03
CA GLU A 153 -3.77 -16.63 33.16
C GLU A 153 -2.96 -17.83 33.69
N LYS A 154 -2.49 -18.70 32.78
CA LYS A 154 -1.64 -19.84 33.13
C LYS A 154 -0.33 -19.44 33.82
N ALA A 155 0.21 -18.30 33.46
CA ALA A 155 1.42 -17.76 34.05
C ALA A 155 1.17 -16.99 35.37
N GLY A 156 -0.08 -16.85 35.82
CA GLY A 156 -0.46 -16.07 36.99
C GLY A 156 -0.33 -14.56 36.78
N LEU A 157 -0.46 -14.08 35.53
CA LEU A 157 -0.50 -12.69 35.17
C LEU A 157 -1.95 -12.21 35.05
N ASP A 158 -2.20 -10.93 35.36
CA ASP A 158 -3.52 -10.33 35.19
C ASP A 158 -3.83 -10.09 33.71
N VAL A 159 -4.86 -10.75 33.21
CA VAL A 159 -5.32 -10.67 31.82
C VAL A 159 -5.94 -9.33 31.42
N ASN A 160 -6.26 -8.48 32.41
CA ASN A 160 -6.86 -7.16 32.19
C ASN A 160 -5.85 -6.03 32.31
N THR A 161 -4.62 -6.34 32.71
CA THR A 161 -3.53 -5.37 32.91
C THR A 161 -2.36 -5.74 31.98
N PRO A 162 -2.49 -5.49 30.65
CA PRO A 162 -1.39 -5.76 29.73
C PRO A 162 -0.19 -4.84 29.98
N PRO A 163 1.03 -5.29 29.66
CA PRO A 163 2.24 -4.49 29.80
C PRO A 163 2.13 -3.17 29.03
N LYS A 164 2.57 -2.08 29.64
CA LYS A 164 2.60 -0.72 29.07
C LYS A 164 4.01 -0.23 28.76
N THR A 165 5.01 -0.89 29.30
CA THR A 165 6.43 -0.55 29.12
C THR A 165 7.21 -1.79 28.70
N TRP A 166 8.35 -1.60 28.07
CA TRP A 166 9.26 -2.67 27.72
C TRP A 166 9.76 -3.46 28.93
N ALA A 167 9.97 -2.81 30.06
CA ALA A 167 10.34 -3.46 31.30
C ALA A 167 9.26 -4.45 31.76
N GLU A 168 7.99 -4.06 31.66
CA GLU A 168 6.84 -4.92 31.97
C GLU A 168 6.68 -6.06 30.95
N VAL A 169 6.90 -5.80 29.65
CA VAL A 169 6.93 -6.84 28.61
C VAL A 169 7.98 -7.90 28.96
N TRP A 170 9.19 -7.50 29.32
CA TRP A 170 10.25 -8.43 29.70
C TRP A 170 9.97 -9.16 30.99
N ALA A 171 9.34 -8.53 31.98
CA ALA A 171 8.92 -9.18 33.21
C ALA A 171 7.87 -10.26 32.93
N ALA A 172 6.84 -9.92 32.16
CA ALA A 172 5.80 -10.87 31.75
C ALA A 172 6.39 -12.05 30.95
N ALA A 173 7.28 -11.76 29.99
CA ALA A 173 7.92 -12.79 29.18
C ALA A 173 8.75 -13.79 30.02
N ARG A 174 9.50 -13.29 31.01
CA ARG A 174 10.24 -14.16 31.95
C ARG A 174 9.29 -15.00 32.80
N GLN A 175 8.19 -14.43 33.31
CA GLN A 175 7.20 -15.15 34.10
C GLN A 175 6.50 -16.23 33.29
N ILE A 176 6.08 -15.93 32.05
CA ILE A 176 5.49 -16.91 31.13
C ILE A 176 6.43 -18.11 30.93
N LYS A 177 7.71 -17.82 30.69
CA LYS A 177 8.70 -18.89 30.48
C LYS A 177 9.00 -19.69 31.75
N SER A 178 9.19 -19.04 32.90
CA SER A 178 9.54 -19.70 34.17
C SER A 178 8.38 -20.51 34.75
N SER A 179 7.14 -20.10 34.52
CA SER A 179 5.94 -20.85 34.90
C SER A 179 5.67 -22.07 34.02
N GLY A 180 6.34 -22.20 32.89
CA GLY A 180 6.05 -23.23 31.89
C GLY A 180 4.74 -23.01 31.12
N ALA A 181 4.13 -21.83 31.22
CA ALA A 181 2.87 -21.52 30.54
C ALA A 181 3.03 -21.54 29.02
N ALA A 182 4.22 -21.18 28.51
CA ALA A 182 4.59 -21.32 27.11
C ALA A 182 6.12 -21.52 26.96
N THR A 183 6.54 -22.09 25.84
CA THR A 183 7.97 -22.31 25.51
C THR A 183 8.69 -21.01 25.18
N CYS A 184 7.96 -19.99 24.68
CA CYS A 184 8.45 -18.66 24.34
C CYS A 184 7.63 -17.60 25.07
N GLY A 185 8.30 -16.68 25.76
CA GLY A 185 7.61 -15.58 26.48
C GLY A 185 7.34 -14.35 25.63
N TYR A 186 8.11 -14.14 24.55
CA TYR A 186 7.95 -13.02 23.63
C TYR A 186 8.52 -13.38 22.27
N THR A 187 7.89 -12.92 21.22
CA THR A 187 8.39 -13.00 19.85
C THR A 187 8.09 -11.70 19.11
N SER A 188 8.85 -11.41 18.09
CA SER A 188 8.67 -10.25 17.22
C SER A 188 9.04 -10.59 15.79
N THR A 189 8.50 -9.79 14.87
CA THR A 189 8.86 -9.80 13.45
C THR A 189 9.27 -8.39 13.04
N TRP A 190 9.82 -8.22 11.85
CA TRP A 190 10.19 -6.91 11.29
C TRP A 190 11.11 -6.10 12.24
N LEU A 191 12.20 -6.73 12.68
CA LEU A 191 13.09 -6.18 13.72
C LEU A 191 13.60 -4.76 13.43
N THR A 192 13.90 -4.44 12.18
CA THR A 192 14.32 -3.09 11.78
C THR A 192 13.24 -2.08 12.07
N TRP A 193 12.07 -2.25 11.51
CA TRP A 193 10.96 -1.31 11.61
C TRP A 193 10.34 -1.26 13.02
N ILE A 194 9.94 -2.44 13.57
CA ILE A 194 9.22 -2.51 14.86
C ILE A 194 10.13 -2.10 16.03
N HIS A 195 11.41 -2.45 15.99
CA HIS A 195 12.32 -2.17 17.10
C HIS A 195 13.27 -1.01 16.79
N THR A 196 14.16 -1.14 15.81
CA THR A 196 15.24 -0.17 15.61
C THR A 196 14.68 1.21 15.27
N GLU A 197 13.84 1.33 14.25
CA GLU A 197 13.27 2.61 13.83
C GLU A 197 12.34 3.19 14.89
N ASN A 198 11.46 2.36 15.46
CA ASN A 198 10.51 2.81 16.45
C ASN A 198 11.22 3.26 17.75
N PHE A 199 12.25 2.54 18.21
CA PHE A 199 13.02 2.96 19.37
C PHE A 199 13.84 4.22 19.09
N ALA A 200 14.43 4.34 17.90
CA ALA A 200 15.14 5.55 17.48
C ALA A 200 14.19 6.76 17.50
N ALA A 201 13.02 6.64 16.90
CA ALA A 201 12.00 7.70 16.87
C ALA A 201 11.55 8.09 18.28
N TRP A 202 11.26 7.14 19.17
CA TRP A 202 10.87 7.42 20.55
C TRP A 202 11.96 8.06 21.38
N ASN A 203 13.22 7.90 21.02
CA ASN A 203 14.37 8.48 21.71
C ASN A 203 14.97 9.68 20.98
N ASN A 204 14.32 10.23 19.95
CA ASN A 204 14.79 11.32 19.10
C ASN A 204 16.21 11.06 18.52
N VAL A 205 16.49 9.83 18.17
CA VAL A 205 17.72 9.40 17.51
C VAL A 205 17.43 9.25 16.02
N SER A 206 18.12 10.01 15.20
CA SER A 206 18.15 9.77 13.74
C SER A 206 18.99 8.56 13.43
N TRP A 207 18.64 7.81 12.44
CA TRP A 207 19.35 6.60 12.02
C TRP A 207 19.34 6.48 10.49
#